data_8ad66a1be50455dbab6d52afc3fbbbd7
#
_entry.id   8ad66a1be50455dbab6d52afc3fbbbd7
#
_cell.length_a   1.000
_cell.length_b   1.000
_cell.length_c   1.000
_cell.angle_alpha   90.00
_cell.angle_beta   90.00
_cell.angle_gamma   90.00
#
_symmetry.space_group_name_H-M   'P 1'
#
loop_
_entity.id
_entity.type
_entity.pdbx_description
1 polymer ?
#
loop_
_entity_poly.entity_id
_entity_poly.type
_entity_poly.pdbx_seq_one_letter_code
_entity_poly.pdbx_strand_id
1 'polypeptide(L)'
;MSGHSHWATIKRAKGAADAKKGKIFSKLGKEITIVVKAKGGDPDNNPTLRTLIAKAKAAQMPNDNIERAIKKGTGELESAALVDAQYEGIKGGVALVVNVLTDNKNRAAAEVGNVFKKNGIEFAKQIGRASCRERV
;
A
#
# COMPACT_ATOMS: atom_id res chain seq x y z
N MET A 1 38.54 16.54 -20.40
CA MET A 1 38.56 15.17 -19.88
C MET A 1 37.24 14.94 -19.12
N SER A 2 36.19 14.66 -19.83
CA SER A 2 34.91 14.39 -19.16
C SER A 2 34.79 12.88 -18.86
N GLY A 3 35.27 12.51 -17.68
CA GLY A 3 35.02 11.19 -17.14
C GLY A 3 33.57 11.07 -16.70
N HIS A 4 32.64 10.95 -17.64
CA HIS A 4 31.33 10.39 -17.33
C HIS A 4 31.56 8.91 -17.07
N SER A 5 31.86 8.61 -15.81
CA SER A 5 32.12 7.27 -15.35
C SER A 5 30.90 6.41 -15.69
N HIS A 6 31.11 5.37 -16.48
CA HIS A 6 30.13 4.31 -16.75
C HIS A 6 29.45 3.85 -15.44
N TRP A 7 30.19 3.87 -14.34
CA TRP A 7 29.70 3.59 -13.00
C TRP A 7 28.64 4.59 -12.50
N ALA A 8 28.76 5.90 -12.81
CA ALA A 8 27.72 6.88 -12.43
C ALA A 8 26.40 6.66 -13.16
N THR A 9 26.47 6.23 -14.42
CA THR A 9 25.27 5.87 -15.21
C THR A 9 24.61 4.61 -14.67
N ILE A 10 25.39 3.57 -14.36
CA ILE A 10 24.91 2.33 -13.75
C ILE A 10 24.32 2.59 -12.36
N LYS A 11 24.95 3.42 -11.54
CA LYS A 11 24.46 3.78 -10.20
C LYS A 11 23.10 4.46 -10.25
N ARG A 12 22.86 5.36 -11.20
CA ARG A 12 21.56 6.03 -11.39
C ARG A 12 20.48 5.06 -11.83
N ALA A 13 20.76 4.20 -12.81
CA ALA A 13 19.83 3.20 -13.32
C ALA A 13 19.47 2.17 -12.23
N LYS A 14 20.47 1.70 -11.49
CA LYS A 14 20.30 0.78 -10.37
C LYS A 14 19.49 1.43 -9.25
N GLY A 15 19.77 2.66 -8.87
CA GLY A 15 19.03 3.39 -7.84
C GLY A 15 17.55 3.57 -8.19
N ALA A 16 17.23 3.86 -9.45
CA ALA A 16 15.86 3.97 -9.92
C ALA A 16 15.12 2.61 -9.90
N ALA A 17 15.80 1.53 -10.29
CA ALA A 17 15.25 0.18 -10.25
C ALA A 17 15.03 -0.29 -8.80
N ASP A 18 15.98 -0.01 -7.91
CA ASP A 18 15.90 -0.35 -6.49
C ASP A 18 14.78 0.43 -5.78
N ALA A 19 14.57 1.71 -6.12
CA ALA A 19 13.47 2.51 -5.61
C ALA A 19 12.09 1.96 -6.06
N LYS A 20 11.97 1.50 -7.30
CA LYS A 20 10.75 0.85 -7.79
C LYS A 20 10.49 -0.47 -7.06
N LYS A 21 11.51 -1.32 -6.88
CA LYS A 21 11.40 -2.56 -6.11
C LYS A 21 11.02 -2.28 -4.66
N GLY A 22 11.61 -1.27 -4.02
CA GLY A 22 11.31 -0.87 -2.65
C GLY A 22 9.84 -0.47 -2.48
N LYS A 23 9.24 0.24 -3.43
CA LYS A 23 7.81 0.58 -3.42
C LYS A 23 6.93 -0.67 -3.53
N ILE A 24 7.27 -1.61 -4.41
CA ILE A 24 6.55 -2.87 -4.58
C ILE A 24 6.63 -3.70 -3.29
N PHE A 25 7.81 -3.82 -2.69
CA PHE A 25 8.01 -4.58 -1.46
C PHE A 25 7.24 -3.97 -0.28
N SER A 26 7.25 -2.64 -0.17
CA SER A 26 6.49 -1.93 0.86
C SER A 26 4.98 -2.16 0.72
N LYS A 27 4.48 -2.15 -0.51
CA LYS A 27 3.07 -2.40 -0.80
C LYS A 27 2.68 -3.84 -0.45
N LEU A 28 3.42 -4.82 -0.98
CA LEU A 28 3.19 -6.24 -0.70
C LEU A 28 3.30 -6.56 0.80
N GLY A 29 4.29 -5.99 1.49
CA GLY A 29 4.44 -6.16 2.94
C GLY A 29 3.22 -5.65 3.72
N LYS A 30 2.67 -4.49 3.34
CA LYS A 30 1.44 -3.97 3.93
C LYS A 30 0.24 -4.88 3.66
N GLU A 31 0.06 -5.32 2.41
CA GLU A 31 -1.03 -6.24 2.04
C GLU A 31 -0.96 -7.56 2.83
N ILE A 32 0.24 -8.14 2.96
CA ILE A 32 0.46 -9.35 3.78
C ILE A 32 0.06 -9.09 5.23
N THR A 33 0.55 -8.01 5.83
CA THR A 33 0.26 -7.67 7.24
C THR A 33 -1.24 -7.58 7.51
N ILE A 34 -2.03 -7.02 6.58
CA ILE A 34 -3.47 -6.86 6.73
C ILE A 34 -4.20 -8.17 6.60
N VAL A 35 -3.85 -8.95 5.59
CA VAL A 35 -4.48 -10.25 5.37
C VAL A 35 -4.19 -11.19 6.56
N VAL A 36 -2.99 -11.14 7.11
CA VAL A 36 -2.62 -11.88 8.31
C VAL A 36 -3.41 -11.40 9.53
N LYS A 37 -3.56 -10.09 9.70
CA LYS A 37 -4.33 -9.52 10.80
C LYS A 37 -5.81 -9.89 10.74
N ALA A 38 -6.36 -10.03 9.53
CA ALA A 38 -7.77 -10.36 9.32
C ALA A 38 -8.08 -11.85 9.44
N LYS A 39 -7.18 -12.73 8.97
CA LYS A 39 -7.44 -14.17 8.78
C LYS A 39 -6.37 -15.10 9.38
N GLY A 40 -5.36 -14.54 10.05
CA GLY A 40 -4.26 -15.31 10.63
C GLY A 40 -3.05 -15.47 9.71
N GLY A 41 -1.91 -15.80 10.32
CA GLY A 41 -0.60 -15.89 9.67
C GLY A 41 -0.27 -17.24 9.02
N ASP A 42 -1.20 -18.19 9.05
CA ASP A 42 -0.99 -19.51 8.49
C ASP A 42 -1.41 -19.54 7.01
N PRO A 43 -0.46 -19.79 6.08
CA PRO A 43 -0.76 -19.86 4.65
C PRO A 43 -1.70 -21.01 4.27
N ASP A 44 -1.76 -22.06 5.06
CA ASP A 44 -2.60 -23.22 4.77
C ASP A 44 -4.07 -22.90 5.03
N ASN A 45 -4.34 -22.12 6.05
CA ASN A 45 -5.67 -21.67 6.42
C ASN A 45 -6.09 -20.34 5.75
N ASN A 46 -5.16 -19.66 5.04
CA ASN A 46 -5.39 -18.37 4.42
C ASN A 46 -4.99 -18.36 2.94
N PRO A 47 -5.91 -18.70 2.02
CA PRO A 47 -5.62 -18.74 0.57
C PRO A 47 -5.17 -17.40 0.01
N THR A 48 -5.68 -16.29 0.55
CA THR A 48 -5.28 -14.94 0.15
C THR A 48 -3.83 -14.66 0.51
N LEU A 49 -3.40 -15.08 1.71
CA LEU A 49 -2.00 -14.98 2.15
C LEU A 49 -1.09 -15.82 1.24
N ARG A 50 -1.48 -17.03 0.91
CA ARG A 50 -0.73 -17.90 -0.02
C ARG A 50 -0.50 -17.22 -1.37
N THR A 51 -1.53 -16.60 -1.92
CA THR A 51 -1.43 -15.85 -3.19
C THR A 51 -0.50 -14.65 -3.08
N LEU A 52 -0.56 -13.90 -1.97
CA LEU A 52 0.33 -12.76 -1.73
C LEU A 52 1.79 -13.17 -1.54
N ILE A 53 2.04 -14.29 -0.85
CA ILE A 53 3.39 -14.85 -0.71
C ILE A 53 3.94 -15.26 -2.09
N ALA A 54 3.14 -15.90 -2.94
CA ALA A 54 3.53 -16.24 -4.29
C ALA A 54 3.87 -15.00 -5.13
N LYS A 55 3.07 -13.94 -5.04
CA LYS A 55 3.35 -12.63 -5.68
C LYS A 55 4.62 -11.99 -5.15
N ALA A 56 4.86 -12.05 -3.84
CA ALA A 56 6.07 -11.51 -3.22
C ALA A 56 7.33 -12.23 -3.69
N LYS A 57 7.28 -13.57 -3.78
CA LYS A 57 8.36 -14.39 -4.32
C LYS A 57 8.60 -14.11 -5.81
N ALA A 58 7.55 -13.97 -6.61
CA ALA A 58 7.65 -13.58 -8.02
C ALA A 58 8.28 -12.19 -8.20
N ALA A 59 8.02 -11.27 -7.29
CA ALA A 59 8.66 -9.95 -7.25
C ALA A 59 10.08 -9.97 -6.68
N GLN A 60 10.63 -11.13 -6.33
CA GLN A 60 11.95 -11.31 -5.73
C GLN A 60 12.10 -10.64 -4.34
N MET A 61 11.01 -10.59 -3.58
CA MET A 61 11.05 -10.09 -2.21
C MET A 61 11.79 -11.10 -1.32
N PRO A 62 12.76 -10.65 -0.49
CA PRO A 62 13.47 -11.53 0.45
C PRO A 62 12.49 -12.23 1.42
N ASN A 63 12.76 -13.49 1.75
CA ASN A 63 11.94 -14.26 2.69
C ASN A 63 11.83 -13.58 4.06
N ASP A 64 12.92 -12.98 4.55
CA ASP A 64 12.94 -12.25 5.82
C ASP A 64 11.92 -11.09 5.85
N ASN A 65 11.71 -10.43 4.71
CA ASN A 65 10.72 -9.36 4.61
C ASN A 65 9.29 -9.91 4.63
N ILE A 66 9.06 -11.08 4.02
CA ILE A 66 7.76 -11.76 4.04
C ILE A 66 7.44 -12.21 5.47
N GLU A 67 8.39 -12.88 6.13
CA GLU A 67 8.23 -13.33 7.53
C GLU A 67 8.01 -12.17 8.48
N ARG A 68 8.76 -11.08 8.31
CA ARG A 68 8.59 -9.86 9.10
C ARG A 68 7.21 -9.24 8.91
N ALA A 69 6.66 -9.26 7.69
CA ALA A 69 5.32 -8.78 7.41
C ALA A 69 4.25 -9.68 8.07
N ILE A 70 4.45 -10.99 8.08
CA ILE A 70 3.57 -11.94 8.77
C ILE A 70 3.62 -11.70 10.28
N LYS A 71 4.81 -11.61 10.90
CA LYS A 71 4.99 -11.34 12.33
C LYS A 71 4.39 -10.01 12.77
N LYS A 72 4.42 -8.99 11.90
CA LYS A 72 3.71 -7.74 12.14
C LYS A 72 2.18 -7.91 12.13
N GLY A 73 1.67 -8.76 11.28
CA GLY A 73 0.25 -9.06 11.19
C GLY A 73 -0.28 -9.88 12.36
N THR A 74 0.51 -10.83 12.87
CA THR A 74 0.18 -11.65 14.06
C THR A 74 0.30 -10.88 15.37
N GLY A 75 0.96 -9.71 15.36
CA GLY A 75 1.19 -8.90 16.56
C GLY A 75 2.46 -9.27 17.34
N GLU A 76 3.29 -10.17 16.83
CA GLU A 76 4.59 -10.52 17.42
C GLU A 76 5.62 -9.39 17.30
N LEU A 77 5.46 -8.52 16.31
CA LEU A 77 6.25 -7.31 16.13
C LEU A 77 5.35 -6.09 16.25
N GLU A 78 5.75 -5.12 17.08
CA GLU A 78 5.06 -3.84 17.13
C GLU A 78 4.96 -3.21 15.74
N SER A 79 3.75 -3.02 15.26
CA SER A 79 3.46 -2.29 14.04
C SER A 79 2.49 -1.18 14.33
N ALA A 80 2.71 -0.01 13.74
CA ALA A 80 1.70 1.02 13.69
C ALA A 80 0.40 0.43 13.14
N ALA A 81 -0.70 0.65 13.83
CA ALA A 81 -2.00 0.12 13.43
C ALA A 81 -2.34 0.65 12.03
N LEU A 82 -2.38 -0.25 11.04
CA LEU A 82 -2.81 0.10 9.70
C LEU A 82 -4.34 0.26 9.71
N VAL A 83 -4.78 1.40 9.24
CA VAL A 83 -6.19 1.77 9.18
C VAL A 83 -6.62 1.92 7.75
N ASP A 84 -7.75 1.34 7.44
CA ASP A 84 -8.43 1.50 6.17
C ASP A 84 -9.11 2.87 6.10
N ALA A 85 -8.86 3.61 5.04
CA ALA A 85 -9.46 4.90 4.78
C ALA A 85 -9.96 4.95 3.32
N GLN A 86 -11.18 5.42 3.15
CA GLN A 86 -11.80 5.59 1.84
C GLN A 86 -11.96 7.08 1.57
N TYR A 87 -11.56 7.49 0.38
CA TYR A 87 -11.70 8.87 -0.10
C TYR A 87 -12.51 8.89 -1.38
N GLU A 88 -13.40 9.84 -1.48
CA GLU A 88 -14.30 9.99 -2.63
C GLU A 88 -14.05 11.33 -3.31
N GLY A 89 -14.06 11.34 -4.63
CA GLY A 89 -13.93 12.54 -5.45
C GLY A 89 -14.85 12.49 -6.65
N ILE A 90 -15.22 13.66 -7.15
CA ILE A 90 -16.10 13.81 -8.31
C ILE A 90 -15.40 14.65 -9.36
N LYS A 91 -15.45 14.21 -10.62
CA LYS A 91 -14.99 14.97 -11.77
C LYS A 91 -15.88 14.70 -12.98
N GLY A 92 -16.48 15.75 -13.54
CA GLY A 92 -17.25 15.62 -14.78
C GLY A 92 -18.40 14.63 -14.72
N GLY A 93 -19.07 14.49 -13.55
CA GLY A 93 -20.16 13.52 -13.36
C GLY A 93 -19.70 12.09 -13.05
N VAL A 94 -18.39 11.86 -12.97
CA VAL A 94 -17.82 10.55 -12.59
C VAL A 94 -17.40 10.60 -11.12
N ALA A 95 -17.88 9.63 -10.33
CA ALA A 95 -17.43 9.42 -8.96
C ALA A 95 -16.21 8.50 -8.93
N LEU A 96 -15.17 8.92 -8.21
CA LEU A 96 -13.95 8.16 -7.98
C LEU A 96 -13.88 7.78 -6.52
N VAL A 97 -13.69 6.51 -6.24
CA VAL A 97 -13.49 5.98 -4.88
C VAL A 97 -12.07 5.46 -4.76
N VAL A 98 -11.33 5.95 -3.77
CA VAL A 98 -9.95 5.56 -3.50
C VAL A 98 -9.86 4.91 -2.13
N ASN A 99 -9.54 3.64 -2.08
CA ASN A 99 -9.27 2.91 -0.85
C ASN A 99 -7.78 3.01 -0.54
N VAL A 100 -7.47 3.54 0.62
CA VAL A 100 -6.10 3.76 1.09
C VAL A 100 -5.88 3.04 2.41
N LEU A 101 -4.78 2.35 2.49
CA LEU A 101 -4.33 1.68 3.67
C LEU A 101 -3.14 2.43 4.25
N THR A 102 -3.31 2.98 5.42
CA THR A 102 -2.34 3.90 6.01
C THR A 102 -2.20 3.71 7.52
N ASP A 103 -1.01 4.00 8.01
CA ASP A 103 -0.72 4.17 9.43
C ASP A 103 -1.12 5.57 9.95
N ASN A 104 -1.27 6.55 9.02
CA ASN A 104 -1.63 7.93 9.37
C ASN A 104 -2.69 8.48 8.42
N LYS A 105 -3.93 8.58 8.89
CA LYS A 105 -5.08 9.09 8.13
C LYS A 105 -4.89 10.54 7.66
N ASN A 106 -4.27 11.39 8.48
CA ASN A 106 -4.10 12.81 8.16
C ASN A 106 -3.12 12.99 7.01
N ARG A 107 -2.01 12.25 7.01
CA ARG A 107 -1.05 12.26 5.92
C ARG A 107 -1.68 11.74 4.62
N ALA A 108 -2.38 10.63 4.69
CA ALA A 108 -3.07 10.05 3.53
C ALA A 108 -4.13 11.01 2.95
N ALA A 109 -4.91 11.66 3.80
CA ALA A 109 -5.90 12.66 3.37
C ALA A 109 -5.26 13.84 2.64
N ALA A 110 -4.13 14.33 3.15
CA ALA A 110 -3.38 15.43 2.52
C ALA A 110 -2.80 15.01 1.16
N GLU A 111 -2.21 13.83 1.07
CA GLU A 111 -1.64 13.30 -0.18
C GLU A 111 -2.71 13.06 -1.24
N VAL A 112 -3.82 12.41 -0.89
CA VAL A 112 -4.96 12.19 -1.79
C VAL A 112 -5.58 13.51 -2.22
N GLY A 113 -5.75 14.45 -1.28
CA GLY A 113 -6.25 15.80 -1.57
C GLY A 113 -5.37 16.57 -2.55
N ASN A 114 -4.05 16.46 -2.43
CA ASN A 114 -3.11 17.07 -3.37
C ASN A 114 -3.22 16.45 -4.77
N VAL A 115 -3.34 15.13 -4.87
CA VAL A 115 -3.53 14.44 -6.15
C VAL A 115 -4.86 14.83 -6.78
N PHE A 116 -5.93 14.92 -6.02
CA PHE A 116 -7.24 15.33 -6.48
C PHE A 116 -7.21 16.77 -7.04
N LYS A 117 -6.63 17.72 -6.30
CA LYS A 117 -6.47 19.10 -6.73
C LYS A 117 -5.68 19.21 -8.04
N LYS A 118 -4.56 18.50 -8.15
CA LYS A 118 -3.73 18.50 -9.38
C LYS A 118 -4.49 17.99 -10.60
N ASN A 119 -5.45 17.11 -10.42
CA ASN A 119 -6.23 16.51 -11.50
C ASN A 119 -7.62 17.15 -11.68
N GLY A 120 -7.94 18.21 -10.94
CA GLY A 120 -9.22 18.90 -11.00
C GLY A 120 -10.39 18.01 -10.55
N ILE A 121 -10.14 17.15 -9.54
CA ILE A 121 -11.13 16.31 -8.89
C ILE A 121 -11.60 17.02 -7.64
N GLU A 122 -12.90 17.23 -7.50
CA GLU A 122 -13.46 17.80 -6.28
C GLU A 122 -13.55 16.72 -5.20
N PHE A 123 -13.07 17.05 -4.01
CA PHE A 123 -13.18 16.16 -2.85
C PHE A 123 -14.66 16.07 -2.45
N ALA A 124 -15.27 14.90 -2.56
CA ALA A 124 -16.59 14.69 -2.01
C ALA A 124 -16.47 14.67 -0.48
N LYS A 125 -17.06 15.65 0.20
CA LYS A 125 -17.28 15.57 1.65
C LYS A 125 -17.98 14.25 1.90
N GLN A 126 -17.44 13.46 2.84
CA GLN A 126 -17.96 12.16 3.24
C GLN A 126 -19.49 12.14 3.29
N ILE A 127 -20.10 11.85 2.15
CA ILE A 127 -21.53 11.61 2.06
C ILE A 127 -21.67 10.09 2.12
N GLY A 128 -21.90 9.56 3.31
CA GLY A 128 -22.44 8.24 3.34
C GLY A 128 -21.84 7.18 4.24
N ARG A 129 -20.93 7.47 5.17
CA ARG A 129 -20.60 6.45 6.20
C ARG A 129 -21.69 6.23 7.24
N ALA A 130 -22.61 7.16 7.39
CA ALA A 130 -23.77 7.02 8.29
C ALA A 130 -24.93 6.22 7.69
N SER A 131 -25.04 6.15 6.35
CA SER A 131 -26.23 5.58 5.71
C SER A 131 -26.11 4.09 5.32
N CYS A 132 -24.91 3.53 5.28
CA CYS A 132 -24.72 2.14 4.86
C CYS A 132 -24.58 1.14 6.02
N ARG A 133 -24.57 1.60 7.28
CA ARG A 133 -24.47 0.74 8.47
C ARG A 133 -25.77 0.52 9.21
N GLU A 134 -26.85 1.13 8.76
CA GLU A 134 -28.17 1.04 9.40
C GLU A 134 -29.24 0.38 8.53
N ARG A 135 -28.87 -0.63 7.75
CA ARG A 135 -29.84 -1.56 7.18
C ARG A 135 -29.34 -2.98 7.31
N VAL A 136 -29.45 -3.50 8.47
CA VAL A 136 -29.72 -4.92 8.72
C VAL A 136 -30.82 -5.01 9.75
#